data_152e29e63b9c8a18c40e0f41e892950f
#
_entry.id   152e29e63b9c8a18c40e0f41e892950f
#
_cell.length_a   1.000
_cell.length_b   1.000
_cell.length_c   1.000
_cell.angle_alpha   90.00
_cell.angle_beta   90.00
_cell.angle_gamma   90.00
#
_symmetry.space_group_name_H-M   'P 1'
#
loop_
_entity.id
_entity.type
_entity.pdbx_description
1 polymer ?
#
loop_
_entity_poly.entity_id
_entity_poly.type
_entity_poly.pdbx_seq_one_letter_code
_entity_poly.pdbx_strand_id
1 'polypeptide(L)'
;TGASANNLKNIDAEFSGETLNVITGNSGSGKTSLLQYVMYNSHMAGRPVKCRSISGFENFDSVVFIQQDVPSGSAASIPATWLGLYDTLKNIFAAEAARLKLPLKATHFSVFSKEGRCPECGGTGVIKTSMDFRSDSETVCESCNGARFRSDILNVVVDGFSISDVLNMSISDAAEFVQKNTTAAKAASFLTIADLCTRCGVDYISPGQNLSTLSTGELQRLKLIQGIASAKGKTLF
;
A
#
# COMPACT_ATOMS: atom_id res chain seq x y z
N THR A 1 -9.33 14.98 -28.49
CA THR A 1 -8.68 15.73 -29.59
C THR A 1 -8.08 17.01 -29.10
N GLY A 2 -7.07 17.55 -29.81
CA GLY A 2 -6.51 18.87 -29.53
C GLY A 2 -5.74 18.99 -28.23
N ALA A 3 -5.03 17.96 -27.77
CA ALA A 3 -4.26 17.95 -26.54
C ALA A 3 -3.08 18.93 -26.61
N SER A 4 -3.02 19.86 -25.64
CA SER A 4 -2.10 21.02 -25.63
C SER A 4 -1.55 21.27 -24.23
N ALA A 5 -1.05 20.24 -23.57
CA ALA A 5 -0.42 20.31 -22.26
C ALA A 5 1.11 20.28 -22.37
N ASN A 6 1.81 21.18 -21.70
CA ASN A 6 3.27 21.29 -21.70
C ASN A 6 3.83 21.35 -23.14
N ASN A 7 4.57 20.33 -23.58
CA ASN A 7 5.16 20.25 -24.93
C ASN A 7 4.21 19.64 -25.98
N LEU A 8 2.98 19.25 -25.65
CA LEU A 8 2.00 18.77 -26.61
C LEU A 8 1.45 19.93 -27.44
N LYS A 9 1.49 19.79 -28.77
CA LYS A 9 1.10 20.83 -29.73
C LYS A 9 -0.16 20.42 -30.50
N ASN A 10 -1.32 20.52 -29.82
CA ASN A 10 -2.64 20.27 -30.43
C ASN A 10 -2.73 18.87 -31.09
N ILE A 11 -2.29 17.83 -30.37
CA ILE A 11 -2.29 16.46 -30.88
C ILE A 11 -3.64 15.78 -30.64
N ASP A 12 -4.00 14.90 -31.55
CA ASP A 12 -5.13 13.97 -31.38
C ASP A 12 -4.59 12.59 -31.00
N ALA A 13 -5.27 11.92 -30.10
CA ALA A 13 -4.95 10.55 -29.68
C ALA A 13 -6.24 9.75 -29.46
N GLU A 14 -6.21 8.49 -29.85
CA GLU A 14 -7.31 7.54 -29.67
C GLU A 14 -6.77 6.30 -28.96
N PHE A 15 -7.57 5.79 -28.00
CA PHE A 15 -7.25 4.59 -27.22
C PHE A 15 -8.37 3.57 -27.39
N SER A 16 -8.00 2.34 -27.65
CA SER A 16 -8.95 1.25 -27.77
C SER A 16 -9.44 0.82 -26.38
N GLY A 17 -10.75 0.67 -26.21
CA GLY A 17 -11.33 0.12 -24.99
C GLY A 17 -11.05 -1.38 -24.83
N GLU A 18 -11.08 -1.89 -23.60
CA GLU A 18 -10.92 -3.31 -23.25
C GLU A 18 -9.62 -3.96 -23.72
N THR A 19 -8.60 -3.14 -23.94
CA THR A 19 -7.27 -3.57 -24.42
C THR A 19 -6.16 -2.92 -23.60
N LEU A 20 -4.96 -3.48 -23.70
CA LEU A 20 -3.75 -2.84 -23.20
C LEU A 20 -3.27 -1.83 -24.26
N ASN A 21 -3.31 -0.53 -23.92
CA ASN A 21 -2.74 0.53 -24.72
C ASN A 21 -1.35 0.89 -24.21
N VAL A 22 -0.36 0.91 -25.11
CA VAL A 22 1.04 1.22 -24.77
C VAL A 22 1.46 2.52 -25.47
N ILE A 23 1.89 3.52 -24.69
CA ILE A 23 2.41 4.78 -25.19
C ILE A 23 3.94 4.75 -25.10
N THR A 24 4.61 4.80 -26.25
CA THR A 24 6.07 4.81 -26.34
C THR A 24 6.60 6.15 -26.85
N GLY A 25 7.87 6.40 -26.64
CA GLY A 25 8.55 7.62 -27.09
C GLY A 25 9.71 8.02 -26.19
N ASN A 26 10.55 8.92 -26.66
CA ASN A 26 11.72 9.43 -25.92
C ASN A 26 11.31 10.11 -24.59
N SER A 27 12.27 10.23 -23.66
CA SER A 27 12.05 11.05 -22.45
C SER A 27 11.71 12.49 -22.87
N GLY A 28 10.73 13.09 -22.20
CA GLY A 28 10.25 14.43 -22.54
C GLY A 28 9.28 14.52 -23.74
N SER A 29 8.94 13.40 -24.41
CA SER A 29 8.03 13.44 -25.58
C SER A 29 6.57 13.80 -25.25
N GLY A 30 6.20 13.90 -23.97
CA GLY A 30 4.86 14.29 -23.54
C GLY A 30 3.94 13.15 -23.13
N LYS A 31 4.43 11.91 -22.98
CA LYS A 31 3.63 10.76 -22.54
C LYS A 31 2.86 11.03 -21.24
N THR A 32 3.55 11.47 -20.20
CA THR A 32 2.94 11.85 -18.92
C THR A 32 2.01 13.05 -19.07
N SER A 33 2.36 14.00 -19.95
CA SER A 33 1.51 15.16 -20.24
C SER A 33 0.16 14.73 -20.81
N LEU A 34 0.14 13.76 -21.71
CA LEU A 34 -1.09 13.23 -22.28
C LEU A 34 -1.92 12.46 -21.24
N LEU A 35 -1.32 11.52 -20.54
CA LEU A 35 -2.05 10.68 -19.59
C LEU A 35 -2.51 11.44 -18.35
N GLN A 36 -1.62 12.18 -17.69
CA GLN A 36 -1.92 12.85 -16.42
C GLN A 36 -2.59 14.18 -16.62
N TYR A 37 -1.94 15.12 -17.38
CA TYR A 37 -2.40 16.49 -17.46
C TYR A 37 -3.57 16.70 -18.41
N VAL A 38 -3.79 15.80 -19.37
CA VAL A 38 -4.95 15.86 -20.27
C VAL A 38 -6.01 14.84 -19.85
N MET A 39 -5.73 13.55 -19.93
CA MET A 39 -6.74 12.52 -19.73
C MET A 39 -7.24 12.46 -18.28
N TYR A 40 -6.36 12.20 -17.32
CA TYR A 40 -6.76 12.04 -15.91
C TYR A 40 -7.35 13.33 -15.35
N ASN A 41 -6.73 14.48 -15.60
CA ASN A 41 -7.26 15.77 -15.11
C ASN A 41 -8.61 16.11 -15.74
N SER A 42 -8.86 15.74 -17.00
CA SER A 42 -10.17 15.93 -17.63
C SER A 42 -11.24 15.05 -16.99
N HIS A 43 -10.89 13.79 -16.69
CA HIS A 43 -11.79 12.90 -15.96
C HIS A 43 -12.14 13.48 -14.59
N MET A 44 -11.15 13.88 -13.79
CA MET A 44 -11.36 14.47 -12.47
C MET A 44 -12.15 15.77 -12.47
N ALA A 45 -12.00 16.58 -13.52
CA ALA A 45 -12.71 17.84 -13.67
C ALA A 45 -14.12 17.67 -14.27
N GLY A 46 -14.46 16.51 -14.82
CA GLY A 46 -15.71 16.27 -15.55
C GLY A 46 -15.85 17.12 -16.82
N ARG A 47 -14.75 17.68 -17.35
CA ARG A 47 -14.70 18.53 -18.54
C ARG A 47 -13.33 18.49 -19.21
N PRO A 48 -13.21 18.85 -20.49
CA PRO A 48 -11.91 18.95 -21.14
C PRO A 48 -10.94 19.87 -20.40
N VAL A 49 -9.73 19.39 -20.12
CA VAL A 49 -8.63 20.12 -19.49
C VAL A 49 -7.42 20.04 -20.42
N LYS A 50 -6.92 21.19 -20.87
CA LYS A 50 -5.79 21.28 -21.81
C LYS A 50 -5.99 20.47 -23.10
N CYS A 51 -7.23 20.32 -23.54
CA CYS A 51 -7.59 19.71 -24.82
C CYS A 51 -8.90 20.36 -25.33
N ARG A 52 -9.19 20.17 -26.63
CA ARG A 52 -10.42 20.68 -27.25
C ARG A 52 -11.63 19.86 -26.86
N SER A 53 -11.50 18.55 -26.92
CA SER A 53 -12.54 17.60 -26.47
C SER A 53 -11.93 16.31 -26.00
N ILE A 54 -12.69 15.60 -25.14
CA ILE A 54 -12.37 14.28 -24.67
C ILE A 54 -13.70 13.53 -24.45
N SER A 55 -13.73 12.24 -24.77
CA SER A 55 -14.92 11.38 -24.62
C SER A 55 -14.46 9.95 -24.33
N GLY A 56 -15.40 9.06 -23.98
CA GLY A 56 -15.15 7.64 -23.75
C GLY A 56 -15.00 7.25 -22.27
N PHE A 57 -14.87 8.19 -21.35
CA PHE A 57 -14.85 7.91 -19.91
C PHE A 57 -16.21 7.39 -19.39
N GLU A 58 -17.27 7.75 -20.05
CA GLU A 58 -18.64 7.28 -19.78
C GLU A 58 -18.83 5.77 -19.95
N ASN A 59 -17.88 5.11 -20.61
CA ASN A 59 -17.88 3.65 -20.78
C ASN A 59 -17.26 2.89 -19.61
N PHE A 60 -16.78 3.61 -18.57
CA PHE A 60 -16.09 3.04 -17.41
C PHE A 60 -16.80 3.46 -16.12
N ASP A 61 -16.93 2.51 -15.18
CA ASP A 61 -17.49 2.76 -13.86
C ASP A 61 -16.49 3.43 -12.92
N SER A 62 -15.19 3.24 -13.19
CA SER A 62 -14.11 3.85 -12.41
C SER A 62 -12.85 4.09 -13.25
N VAL A 63 -12.04 5.05 -12.83
CA VAL A 63 -10.71 5.35 -13.41
C VAL A 63 -9.68 5.35 -12.31
N VAL A 64 -8.65 4.53 -12.46
CA VAL A 64 -7.55 4.39 -11.50
C VAL A 64 -6.25 4.89 -12.13
N PHE A 65 -5.64 5.91 -11.55
CA PHE A 65 -4.37 6.46 -12.01
C PHE A 65 -3.23 6.02 -11.09
N ILE A 66 -2.28 5.26 -11.63
CA ILE A 66 -1.12 4.74 -10.91
C ILE A 66 0.10 5.59 -11.24
N GLN A 67 0.51 6.43 -10.30
CA GLN A 67 1.66 7.33 -10.46
C GLN A 67 2.99 6.64 -10.15
N GLN A 68 4.08 7.18 -10.73
CA GLN A 68 5.44 6.70 -10.44
C GLN A 68 5.98 7.19 -9.09
N ASP A 69 5.41 8.27 -8.55
CA ASP A 69 5.91 8.88 -7.31
C ASP A 69 5.87 7.89 -6.14
N VAL A 70 6.93 7.84 -5.36
CA VAL A 70 6.95 7.11 -4.10
C VAL A 70 5.98 7.82 -3.15
N PRO A 71 5.05 7.11 -2.50
CA PRO A 71 4.25 7.75 -1.48
C PRO A 71 5.17 8.38 -0.45
N SER A 72 5.05 9.68 -0.24
CA SER A 72 5.72 10.39 0.86
C SER A 72 5.09 9.90 2.17
N GLY A 73 5.53 8.74 2.63
CA GLY A 73 5.07 8.13 3.87
C GLY A 73 5.99 8.47 5.03
N SER A 74 5.44 8.48 6.24
CA SER A 74 6.25 8.49 7.45
C SER A 74 7.14 7.23 7.49
N ALA A 75 8.22 7.27 8.27
CA ALA A 75 9.07 6.10 8.52
C ALA A 75 8.31 4.85 9.03
N ALA A 76 7.05 5.01 9.41
CA ALA A 76 6.14 3.95 9.84
C ALA A 76 5.22 3.41 8.73
N SER A 77 5.29 3.92 7.49
CA SER A 77 4.44 3.43 6.39
C SER A 77 4.83 2.00 6.00
N ILE A 78 3.87 1.07 6.12
CA ILE A 78 4.06 -0.36 5.89
C ILE A 78 3.02 -0.91 4.89
N PRO A 79 3.35 -2.00 4.13
CA PRO A 79 2.43 -2.65 3.20
C PRO A 79 1.11 -3.04 3.84
N ALA A 80 1.10 -3.55 5.07
CA ALA A 80 -0.13 -3.93 5.77
C ALA A 80 -1.14 -2.79 5.87
N THR A 81 -0.69 -1.56 6.16
CA THR A 81 -1.57 -0.40 6.23
C THR A 81 -2.00 0.05 4.84
N TRP A 82 -1.06 0.08 3.92
CA TRP A 82 -1.29 0.61 2.59
C TRP A 82 -2.22 -0.27 1.76
N LEU A 83 -2.10 -1.58 1.88
CA LEU A 83 -2.96 -2.56 1.22
C LEU A 83 -4.25 -2.88 2.00
N GLY A 84 -4.47 -2.29 3.18
CA GLY A 84 -5.65 -2.55 4.01
C GLY A 84 -5.66 -3.91 4.70
N LEU A 85 -4.50 -4.55 4.85
CA LEU A 85 -4.34 -5.86 5.50
C LEU A 85 -4.32 -5.77 7.04
N TYR A 86 -3.95 -4.61 7.57
CA TYR A 86 -3.60 -4.45 8.97
C TYR A 86 -4.79 -4.63 9.92
N ASP A 87 -6.00 -4.21 9.51
CA ASP A 87 -7.18 -4.32 10.36
C ASP A 87 -7.55 -5.77 10.65
N THR A 88 -7.39 -6.67 9.68
CA THR A 88 -7.61 -8.10 9.87
C THR A 88 -6.65 -8.66 10.92
N LEU A 89 -5.36 -8.34 10.83
CA LEU A 89 -4.34 -8.79 11.78
C LEU A 89 -4.64 -8.25 13.20
N LYS A 90 -4.89 -6.96 13.34
CA LYS A 90 -5.23 -6.35 14.65
C LYS A 90 -6.44 -7.00 15.30
N ASN A 91 -7.46 -7.33 14.50
CA ASN A 91 -8.69 -7.95 15.01
C ASN A 91 -8.48 -9.39 15.48
N ILE A 92 -7.59 -10.16 14.83
CA ILE A 92 -7.21 -11.51 15.30
C ILE A 92 -6.60 -11.44 16.70
N PHE A 93 -5.60 -10.57 16.90
CA PHE A 93 -4.94 -10.43 18.20
C PHE A 93 -5.85 -9.80 19.26
N ALA A 94 -6.75 -8.89 18.90
CA ALA A 94 -7.74 -8.35 19.82
C ALA A 94 -8.75 -9.41 20.26
N ALA A 95 -9.15 -10.33 19.40
CA ALA A 95 -10.02 -11.44 19.75
C ALA A 95 -9.32 -12.40 20.74
N GLU A 96 -8.04 -12.68 20.53
CA GLU A 96 -7.24 -13.48 21.45
C GLU A 96 -7.06 -12.80 22.81
N ALA A 97 -6.75 -11.50 22.83
CA ALA A 97 -6.68 -10.72 24.07
C ALA A 97 -8.00 -10.77 24.85
N ALA A 98 -9.14 -10.67 24.15
CA ALA A 98 -10.46 -10.82 24.77
C ALA A 98 -10.69 -12.22 25.35
N ARG A 99 -10.25 -13.28 24.65
CA ARG A 99 -10.30 -14.68 25.13
C ARG A 99 -9.48 -14.84 26.43
N LEU A 100 -8.32 -14.17 26.48
CA LEU A 100 -7.43 -14.16 27.67
C LEU A 100 -7.89 -13.18 28.75
N LYS A 101 -9.03 -12.48 28.57
CA LYS A 101 -9.58 -11.46 29.48
C LYS A 101 -8.61 -10.29 29.73
N LEU A 102 -7.75 -9.97 28.75
CA LEU A 102 -6.87 -8.81 28.81
C LEU A 102 -7.61 -7.54 28.36
N PRO A 103 -7.35 -6.37 28.97
CA PRO A 103 -8.01 -5.11 28.61
C PRO A 103 -7.40 -4.48 27.36
N LEU A 104 -7.10 -5.28 26.33
CA LEU A 104 -6.47 -4.86 25.08
C LEU A 104 -7.49 -4.86 23.93
N LYS A 105 -7.51 -3.77 23.17
CA LYS A 105 -8.38 -3.57 22.01
C LYS A 105 -7.54 -3.62 20.72
N ALA A 106 -8.16 -3.69 19.54
CA ALA A 106 -7.48 -3.69 18.27
C ALA A 106 -6.51 -2.50 18.08
N THR A 107 -6.78 -1.35 18.68
CA THR A 107 -5.90 -0.18 18.66
C THR A 107 -4.55 -0.43 19.32
N HIS A 108 -4.48 -1.28 20.32
CA HIS A 108 -3.21 -1.64 20.99
C HIS A 108 -2.28 -2.44 20.10
N PHE A 109 -2.81 -3.14 19.09
CA PHE A 109 -2.05 -3.93 18.13
C PHE A 109 -1.67 -3.11 16.88
N SER A 110 -1.51 -1.79 17.04
CA SER A 110 -1.13 -0.88 15.96
C SER A 110 0.20 -0.18 16.26
N VAL A 111 1.16 -0.25 15.31
CA VAL A 111 2.43 0.48 15.39
C VAL A 111 2.25 2.01 15.38
N PHE A 112 1.07 2.50 15.03
CA PHE A 112 0.74 3.93 15.03
C PHE A 112 0.12 4.40 16.34
N SER A 113 -0.47 3.49 17.14
CA SER A 113 -1.13 3.84 18.38
C SER A 113 -0.14 3.98 19.53
N LYS A 114 -0.24 5.07 20.28
CA LYS A 114 0.57 5.29 21.50
C LYS A 114 0.32 4.22 22.58
N GLU A 115 -0.84 3.57 22.52
CA GLU A 115 -1.28 2.57 23.50
C GLU A 115 -0.51 1.24 23.37
N GLY A 116 -0.03 0.89 22.18
CA GLY A 116 0.61 -0.40 21.94
C GLY A 116 2.01 -0.35 21.35
N ARG A 117 2.37 0.75 20.69
CA ARG A 117 3.71 0.88 20.10
C ARG A 117 4.81 1.03 21.15
N CYS A 118 6.00 0.58 20.81
CA CYS A 118 7.19 0.86 21.63
C CYS A 118 7.36 2.38 21.83
N PRO A 119 7.46 2.86 23.07
CA PRO A 119 7.58 4.29 23.35
C PRO A 119 8.91 4.86 22.89
N GLU A 120 9.97 4.07 22.89
CA GLU A 120 11.33 4.49 22.55
C GLU A 120 11.46 4.78 21.04
N CYS A 121 11.15 3.82 20.18
CA CYS A 121 11.24 4.00 18.73
C CYS A 121 9.95 4.53 18.09
N GLY A 122 8.89 4.76 18.86
CA GLY A 122 7.62 5.23 18.33
C GLY A 122 6.93 4.27 17.34
N GLY A 123 7.27 2.97 17.38
CA GLY A 123 6.70 1.94 16.50
C GLY A 123 7.48 1.71 15.19
N THR A 124 8.63 2.33 15.01
CA THR A 124 9.48 2.14 13.81
C THR A 124 10.34 0.87 13.88
N GLY A 125 10.68 0.42 15.09
CA GLY A 125 11.60 -0.69 15.34
C GLY A 125 13.08 -0.28 15.29
N VAL A 126 13.37 0.95 14.84
CA VAL A 126 14.73 1.49 14.70
C VAL A 126 14.81 2.86 15.31
N ILE A 127 16.01 3.24 15.76
CA ILE A 127 16.36 4.60 16.22
C ILE A 127 17.20 5.24 15.11
N LYS A 128 16.79 6.42 14.67
CA LYS A 128 17.55 7.24 13.72
C LYS A 128 18.45 8.20 14.47
N THR A 129 19.71 8.13 14.21
CA THR A 129 20.68 9.10 14.72
C THR A 129 21.14 9.98 13.58
N SER A 130 20.72 11.25 13.60
CA SER A 130 21.21 12.25 12.66
C SER A 130 22.61 12.69 13.07
N MET A 131 23.58 12.55 12.18
CA MET A 131 24.92 13.10 12.33
C MET A 131 25.09 14.27 11.37
N ASP A 132 25.46 15.43 11.88
CA ASP A 132 25.52 16.72 11.14
C ASP A 132 26.33 16.72 9.84
N PHE A 133 27.13 15.67 9.56
CA PHE A 133 27.98 15.56 8.36
C PHE A 133 28.04 14.16 7.73
N ARG A 134 27.18 13.20 8.14
CA ARG A 134 27.14 11.85 7.55
C ARG A 134 25.67 11.44 7.34
N SER A 135 25.47 10.49 6.43
CA SER A 135 24.15 9.86 6.23
C SER A 135 23.58 9.37 7.56
N ASP A 136 22.28 9.60 7.78
CA ASP A 136 21.55 9.11 8.94
C ASP A 136 21.85 7.61 9.15
N SER A 137 22.25 7.25 10.37
CA SER A 137 22.42 5.85 10.75
C SER A 137 21.16 5.35 11.44
N GLU A 138 20.68 4.19 11.03
CA GLU A 138 19.57 3.51 11.67
C GLU A 138 20.13 2.34 12.50
N THR A 139 19.80 2.30 13.79
CA THR A 139 20.13 1.20 14.69
C THR A 139 18.86 0.52 15.18
N VAL A 140 18.91 -0.78 15.39
CA VAL A 140 17.75 -1.51 15.96
C VAL A 140 17.45 -0.95 17.35
N CYS A 141 16.17 -0.73 17.63
CA CYS A 141 15.73 -0.24 18.93
C CYS A 141 15.99 -1.31 20.01
N GLU A 142 16.86 -1.02 20.97
CA GLU A 142 17.20 -1.95 22.04
C GLU A 142 16.04 -2.27 22.97
N SER A 143 15.13 -1.31 23.19
CA SER A 143 13.96 -1.50 24.06
C SER A 143 12.98 -2.56 23.55
N CYS A 144 12.77 -2.65 22.25
CA CYS A 144 11.84 -3.62 21.66
C CYS A 144 12.54 -4.64 20.74
N ASN A 145 13.85 -4.61 20.61
CA ASN A 145 14.65 -5.46 19.72
C ASN A 145 14.07 -5.52 18.28
N GLY A 146 13.60 -4.36 17.77
CA GLY A 146 12.99 -4.26 16.46
C GLY A 146 11.52 -4.68 16.38
N ALA A 147 10.92 -5.20 17.45
CA ALA A 147 9.55 -5.72 17.45
C ALA A 147 8.46 -4.64 17.35
N ARG A 148 8.80 -3.35 17.53
CA ARG A 148 7.92 -2.17 17.34
C ARG A 148 6.82 -1.98 18.38
N PHE A 149 6.54 -2.97 19.22
CA PHE A 149 5.48 -2.95 20.22
C PHE A 149 6.04 -3.01 21.63
N ARG A 150 5.21 -2.69 22.60
CA ARG A 150 5.47 -2.90 24.02
C ARG A 150 5.44 -4.40 24.32
N SER A 151 6.15 -4.82 25.37
CA SER A 151 6.24 -6.23 25.76
C SER A 151 4.88 -6.84 26.15
N ASP A 152 3.99 -6.07 26.78
CA ASP A 152 2.64 -6.54 27.14
C ASP A 152 1.79 -6.89 25.90
N ILE A 153 1.99 -6.19 24.78
CA ILE A 153 1.33 -6.48 23.51
C ILE A 153 1.93 -7.73 22.86
N LEU A 154 3.25 -7.88 22.92
CA LEU A 154 3.97 -9.01 22.34
C LEU A 154 3.67 -10.35 23.06
N ASN A 155 3.25 -10.28 24.33
CA ASN A 155 2.84 -11.45 25.10
C ASN A 155 1.49 -12.04 24.67
N VAL A 156 0.70 -11.32 23.85
CA VAL A 156 -0.48 -11.88 23.21
C VAL A 156 -0.03 -12.65 21.96
N VAL A 157 -0.13 -13.98 22.03
CA VAL A 157 0.28 -14.87 20.95
C VAL A 157 -0.90 -15.66 20.40
N VAL A 158 -0.92 -15.86 19.09
CA VAL A 158 -1.90 -16.67 18.36
C VAL A 158 -1.12 -17.71 17.57
N ASP A 159 -1.40 -18.97 17.75
CA ASP A 159 -0.64 -20.10 17.16
C ASP A 159 0.89 -20.00 17.39
N GLY A 160 1.32 -19.44 18.52
CA GLY A 160 2.72 -19.26 18.86
C GLY A 160 3.38 -17.99 18.28
N PHE A 161 2.66 -17.16 17.54
CA PHE A 161 3.16 -15.94 16.92
C PHE A 161 2.60 -14.69 17.60
N SER A 162 3.45 -13.70 17.87
CA SER A 162 3.04 -12.35 18.25
C SER A 162 2.63 -11.53 17.01
N ILE A 163 2.00 -10.38 17.22
CA ILE A 163 1.70 -9.45 16.12
C ILE A 163 2.95 -9.02 15.37
N SER A 164 4.08 -8.87 16.06
CA SER A 164 5.36 -8.53 15.44
C SER A 164 5.86 -9.65 14.53
N ASP A 165 5.73 -10.90 14.95
CA ASP A 165 6.16 -12.05 14.15
C ASP A 165 5.35 -12.12 12.85
N VAL A 166 4.02 -11.95 12.94
CA VAL A 166 3.14 -11.96 11.76
C VAL A 166 3.42 -10.77 10.82
N LEU A 167 3.76 -9.61 11.35
CA LEU A 167 4.16 -8.46 10.52
C LEU A 167 5.50 -8.67 9.81
N ASN A 168 6.35 -9.57 10.32
CA ASN A 168 7.67 -9.89 9.74
C ASN A 168 7.65 -11.12 8.83
N MET A 169 6.56 -11.90 8.80
CA MET A 169 6.37 -12.99 7.82
C MET A 169 6.25 -12.44 6.41
N SER A 170 6.31 -13.31 5.41
CA SER A 170 5.85 -12.97 4.05
C SER A 170 4.33 -12.73 4.03
N ILE A 171 3.83 -11.97 3.04
CA ILE A 171 2.37 -11.83 2.83
C ILE A 171 1.74 -13.21 2.59
N SER A 172 2.45 -14.13 1.93
CA SER A 172 2.01 -15.51 1.71
C SER A 172 1.80 -16.25 3.03
N ASP A 173 2.80 -16.27 3.92
CA ASP A 173 2.71 -16.94 5.22
C ASP A 173 1.67 -16.27 6.13
N ALA A 174 1.59 -14.94 6.08
CA ALA A 174 0.57 -14.19 6.81
C ALA A 174 -0.86 -14.52 6.32
N ALA A 175 -1.04 -14.84 5.03
CA ALA A 175 -2.33 -15.28 4.50
C ALA A 175 -2.73 -16.66 5.06
N GLU A 176 -1.81 -17.60 5.15
CA GLU A 176 -2.05 -18.91 5.79
C GLU A 176 -2.40 -18.73 7.28
N PHE A 177 -1.66 -17.89 7.99
CA PHE A 177 -1.95 -17.54 9.37
C PHE A 177 -3.37 -16.96 9.53
N VAL A 178 -3.76 -16.01 8.68
CA VAL A 178 -5.09 -15.38 8.70
C VAL A 178 -6.19 -16.40 8.39
N GLN A 179 -5.99 -17.26 7.39
CA GLN A 179 -6.96 -18.29 7.01
C GLN A 179 -7.24 -19.26 8.16
N LYS A 180 -6.21 -19.61 8.93
CA LYS A 180 -6.32 -20.51 10.07
C LYS A 180 -6.97 -19.86 11.30
N ASN A 181 -6.74 -18.56 11.53
CA ASN A 181 -7.05 -17.89 12.79
C ASN A 181 -8.26 -16.96 12.74
N THR A 182 -9.03 -16.93 11.64
CA THR A 182 -10.27 -16.17 11.58
C THR A 182 -11.30 -16.83 10.67
N THR A 183 -12.52 -16.32 10.68
CA THR A 183 -13.58 -16.85 9.81
C THR A 183 -13.37 -16.43 8.35
N ALA A 184 -13.82 -17.24 7.40
CA ALA A 184 -13.69 -16.99 5.97
C ALA A 184 -14.20 -15.59 5.57
N ALA A 185 -15.31 -15.13 6.15
CA ALA A 185 -15.85 -13.79 5.87
C ALA A 185 -14.90 -12.66 6.30
N LYS A 186 -14.22 -12.80 7.45
CA LYS A 186 -13.25 -11.81 7.94
C LYS A 186 -11.90 -11.91 7.24
N ALA A 187 -11.53 -13.09 6.75
CA ALA A 187 -10.30 -13.32 5.99
C ALA A 187 -10.40 -12.84 4.54
N ALA A 188 -11.59 -12.78 3.95
CA ALA A 188 -11.82 -12.63 2.51
C ALA A 188 -11.03 -11.47 1.89
N SER A 189 -11.10 -10.27 2.47
CA SER A 189 -10.39 -9.10 1.96
C SER A 189 -8.86 -9.30 2.01
N PHE A 190 -8.34 -9.85 3.10
CA PHE A 190 -6.92 -10.15 3.25
C PHE A 190 -6.45 -11.15 2.18
N LEU A 191 -7.17 -12.26 2.03
CA LEU A 191 -6.83 -13.32 1.10
C LEU A 191 -6.91 -12.88 -0.36
N THR A 192 -7.89 -12.04 -0.71
CA THR A 192 -7.96 -11.44 -2.05
C THR A 192 -6.72 -10.61 -2.38
N ILE A 193 -6.26 -9.79 -1.45
CA ILE A 193 -5.05 -8.98 -1.65
C ILE A 193 -3.79 -9.84 -1.67
N ALA A 194 -3.71 -10.87 -0.81
CA ALA A 194 -2.59 -11.81 -0.81
C ALA A 194 -2.50 -12.58 -2.14
N ASP A 195 -3.62 -13.02 -2.72
CA ASP A 195 -3.66 -13.64 -4.05
C ASP A 195 -3.14 -12.69 -5.13
N LEU A 196 -3.56 -11.42 -5.10
CA LEU A 196 -3.02 -10.41 -6.02
C LEU A 196 -1.51 -10.19 -5.83
N CYS A 197 -1.00 -10.23 -4.59
CA CYS A 197 0.44 -10.15 -4.32
C CYS A 197 1.18 -11.35 -4.94
N THR A 198 0.65 -12.56 -4.80
CA THR A 198 1.22 -13.77 -5.41
C THR A 198 1.22 -13.69 -6.93
N ARG A 199 0.10 -13.29 -7.54
CA ARG A 199 -0.01 -13.11 -9.00
C ARG A 199 0.90 -12.02 -9.55
N CYS A 200 1.20 -10.99 -8.75
CA CYS A 200 2.15 -9.94 -9.11
C CYS A 200 3.60 -10.29 -8.73
N GLY A 201 3.87 -11.43 -8.08
CA GLY A 201 5.20 -11.87 -7.67
C GLY A 201 5.83 -10.96 -6.60
N VAL A 202 5.04 -10.54 -5.60
CA VAL A 202 5.47 -9.70 -4.46
C VAL A 202 4.96 -10.20 -3.11
N ASP A 203 4.51 -11.44 -3.04
CA ASP A 203 4.00 -12.10 -1.84
C ASP A 203 5.09 -12.40 -0.78
N TYR A 204 6.36 -12.38 -1.19
CA TYR A 204 7.52 -12.47 -0.29
C TYR A 204 7.75 -11.22 0.57
N ILE A 205 7.14 -10.07 0.22
CA ILE A 205 7.24 -8.84 1.00
C ILE A 205 6.55 -9.03 2.34
N SER A 206 7.17 -8.53 3.42
CA SER A 206 6.55 -8.59 4.74
C SER A 206 5.50 -7.51 4.93
N PRO A 207 4.33 -7.82 5.53
CA PRO A 207 3.29 -6.84 5.84
C PRO A 207 3.81 -5.63 6.64
N GLY A 208 4.80 -5.85 7.51
CA GLY A 208 5.41 -4.83 8.35
C GLY A 208 6.67 -4.17 7.79
N GLN A 209 7.14 -4.53 6.60
CA GLN A 209 8.32 -3.93 6.00
C GLN A 209 8.12 -2.42 5.77
N ASN A 210 9.16 -1.61 5.95
CA ASN A 210 9.06 -0.19 5.64
C ASN A 210 8.98 0.02 4.12
N LEU A 211 7.99 0.79 3.64
CA LEU A 211 7.83 1.06 2.20
C LEU A 211 9.05 1.72 1.57
N SER A 212 9.85 2.46 2.34
CA SER A 212 11.09 3.09 1.83
C SER A 212 12.21 2.10 1.52
N THR A 213 12.13 0.86 2.02
CA THR A 213 13.11 -0.19 1.74
C THR A 213 12.78 -1.02 0.51
N LEU A 214 11.60 -0.81 -0.07
CA LEU A 214 11.17 -1.50 -1.27
C LEU A 214 11.84 -0.92 -2.51
N SER A 215 12.18 -1.77 -3.44
CA SER A 215 12.60 -1.35 -4.77
C SER A 215 11.47 -0.63 -5.52
N THR A 216 11.83 0.20 -6.49
CA THR A 216 10.83 0.89 -7.33
C THR A 216 9.86 -0.08 -7.99
N GLY A 217 10.34 -1.25 -8.45
CA GLY A 217 9.53 -2.28 -9.07
C GLY A 217 8.52 -2.93 -8.12
N GLU A 218 8.93 -3.22 -6.89
CA GLU A 218 8.04 -3.74 -5.83
C GLU A 218 6.95 -2.73 -5.49
N LEU A 219 7.35 -1.49 -5.29
CA LEU A 219 6.42 -0.43 -4.98
C LEU A 219 5.38 -0.20 -6.09
N GLN A 220 5.80 -0.25 -7.37
CA GLN A 220 4.89 -0.15 -8.51
C GLN A 220 3.89 -1.30 -8.55
N ARG A 221 4.32 -2.53 -8.27
CA ARG A 221 3.43 -3.69 -8.20
C ARG A 221 2.44 -3.58 -7.05
N LEU A 222 2.88 -3.13 -5.86
CA LEU A 222 1.96 -2.87 -4.75
C LEU A 222 0.94 -1.78 -5.08
N LYS A 223 1.32 -0.71 -5.80
CA LYS A 223 0.38 0.31 -6.29
C LYS A 223 -0.65 -0.27 -7.26
N LEU A 224 -0.22 -1.13 -8.16
CA LEU A 224 -1.11 -1.82 -9.09
C LEU A 224 -2.11 -2.69 -8.31
N ILE A 225 -1.65 -3.46 -7.33
CA ILE A 225 -2.49 -4.29 -6.46
C ILE A 225 -3.54 -3.44 -5.74
N GLN A 226 -3.12 -2.31 -5.14
CA GLN A 226 -4.05 -1.39 -4.48
C GLN A 226 -5.09 -0.83 -5.45
N GLY A 227 -4.65 -0.45 -6.65
CA GLY A 227 -5.54 0.03 -7.71
C GLY A 227 -6.56 -1.04 -8.12
N ILE A 228 -6.12 -2.29 -8.33
CA ILE A 228 -7.00 -3.42 -8.67
C ILE A 228 -7.98 -3.71 -7.53
N ALA A 229 -7.51 -3.73 -6.28
CA ALA A 229 -8.35 -3.99 -5.11
C ALA A 229 -9.42 -2.89 -4.88
N SER A 230 -9.15 -1.65 -5.30
CA SER A 230 -10.09 -0.53 -5.21
C SER A 230 -11.01 -0.38 -6.43
N ALA A 231 -10.74 -1.11 -7.50
CA ALA A 231 -11.48 -1.05 -8.76
C ALA A 231 -12.94 -1.50 -8.60
N LYS A 232 -13.84 -0.82 -9.30
CA LYS A 232 -15.28 -1.14 -9.28
C LYS A 232 -15.78 -1.26 -10.71
N GLY A 233 -16.44 -2.36 -11.02
CA GLY A 233 -17.04 -2.58 -12.32
C GLY A 233 -15.99 -2.49 -13.46
N LYS A 234 -16.39 -1.91 -14.59
CA LYS A 234 -15.51 -1.69 -15.73
C LYS A 234 -14.55 -0.53 -15.45
N THR A 235 -13.29 -0.83 -15.19
CA THR A 235 -12.29 0.13 -14.72
C THR A 235 -11.23 0.42 -15.77
N LEU A 236 -10.96 1.71 -16.02
CA LEU A 236 -9.81 2.18 -16.79
C LEU A 236 -8.60 2.36 -15.85
N PHE A 237 -7.51 1.66 -16.11
CA PHE A 237 -6.24 1.81 -15.43
C PHE A 237 -5.27 2.63 -16.25
#